data_1a7475eb5b4ed704674dcf84d88957c8
#
_entry.id   1a7475eb5b4ed704674dcf84d88957c8
#
_cell.length_a   1.000
_cell.length_b   1.000
_cell.length_c   1.000
_cell.angle_alpha   90.00
_cell.angle_beta   90.00
_cell.angle_gamma   90.00
#
_symmetry.space_group_name_H-M   'P 1'
#
loop_
_entity.id
_entity.type
_entity.pdbx_description
1 polymer ?
#
loop_
_entity_poly.entity_id
_entity_poly.type
_entity_poly.pdbx_seq_one_letter_code
_entity_poly.pdbx_strand_id
1 'polypeptide(L)'
;IAMLLIVPGAVLFYNYSSKSADEVSRSQIDVMGNDFIDAVEKVYYIGENSWETIKIDAPENVKWIYILNNSELVIEYDSHVGRSEAVFFSDINITTPYLMSGKEYISDITVENETHAGYRQVKVTSMGNYVLINETR
;
A
#
# COMPACT_ATOMS: atom_id res chain seq x y z
N ILE A 1 35.86 23.38 -22.27
CA ILE A 1 34.51 23.94 -22.39
C ILE A 1 33.47 22.85 -22.55
N ALA A 2 33.71 21.84 -23.38
CA ALA A 2 32.79 20.71 -23.56
C ALA A 2 32.55 19.91 -22.25
N MET A 3 33.57 19.71 -21.41
CA MET A 3 33.46 19.05 -20.12
C MET A 3 32.59 19.82 -19.13
N LEU A 4 32.58 21.14 -19.17
CA LEU A 4 31.77 21.97 -18.30
C LEU A 4 30.28 21.89 -18.61
N LEU A 5 29.90 21.49 -19.84
CA LEU A 5 28.52 21.33 -20.25
C LEU A 5 27.99 19.89 -19.98
N ILE A 6 28.86 18.88 -20.10
CA ILE A 6 28.48 17.48 -19.96
C ILE A 6 28.18 17.11 -18.50
N VAL A 7 29.01 17.56 -17.55
CA VAL A 7 28.86 17.23 -16.13
C VAL A 7 27.55 17.76 -15.54
N PRO A 8 27.16 19.04 -15.69
CA PRO A 8 25.87 19.53 -15.20
C PRO A 8 24.68 18.84 -15.85
N GLY A 9 24.76 18.54 -17.15
CA GLY A 9 23.69 17.83 -17.87
C GLY A 9 23.48 16.41 -17.33
N ALA A 10 24.55 15.68 -17.03
CA ALA A 10 24.46 14.32 -16.46
C ALA A 10 23.84 14.34 -15.06
N VAL A 11 24.17 15.29 -14.21
CA VAL A 11 23.59 15.45 -12.88
C VAL A 11 22.09 15.75 -12.95
N LEU A 12 21.68 16.65 -13.83
CA LEU A 12 20.26 16.97 -14.03
C LEU A 12 19.46 15.76 -14.52
N PHE A 13 20.01 14.98 -15.44
CA PHE A 13 19.36 13.78 -15.95
C PHE A 13 19.20 12.73 -14.85
N TYR A 14 20.20 12.51 -14.02
CA TYR A 14 20.13 11.58 -12.90
C TYR A 14 19.02 11.96 -11.91
N ASN A 15 18.95 13.21 -11.50
CA ASN A 15 17.94 13.70 -10.57
C ASN A 15 16.52 13.55 -11.15
N TYR A 16 16.35 13.87 -12.42
CA TYR A 16 15.06 13.73 -13.11
C TYR A 16 14.62 12.26 -13.16
N SER A 17 15.52 11.35 -13.51
CA SER A 17 15.21 9.91 -13.60
C SER A 17 14.81 9.32 -12.26
N SER A 18 15.51 9.68 -11.17
CA SER A 18 15.20 9.22 -9.82
C SER A 18 13.83 9.72 -9.36
N LYS A 19 13.52 10.99 -9.56
CA LYS A 19 12.23 11.59 -9.24
C LYS A 19 11.08 10.95 -10.04
N SER A 20 11.29 10.68 -11.32
CA SER A 20 10.31 10.04 -12.18
C SER A 20 9.99 8.62 -11.70
N ALA A 21 10.98 7.83 -11.25
CA ALA A 21 10.76 6.51 -10.70
C ALA A 21 9.92 6.55 -9.42
N ASP A 22 10.16 7.51 -8.53
CA ASP A 22 9.35 7.70 -7.32
C ASP A 22 7.90 8.08 -7.66
N GLU A 23 7.68 8.94 -8.65
CA GLU A 23 6.34 9.32 -9.09
C GLU A 23 5.55 8.11 -9.64
N VAL A 24 6.19 7.22 -10.39
CA VAL A 24 5.55 5.99 -10.89
C VAL A 24 5.18 5.07 -9.74
N SER A 25 6.11 4.84 -8.79
CA SER A 25 5.82 4.02 -7.61
C SER A 25 4.69 4.59 -6.77
N ARG A 26 4.66 5.91 -6.57
CA ARG A 26 3.59 6.58 -5.82
C ARG A 26 2.25 6.44 -6.52
N SER A 27 2.21 6.57 -7.84
CA SER A 27 0.99 6.38 -8.63
C SER A 27 0.44 4.96 -8.48
N GLN A 28 1.29 3.95 -8.52
CA GLN A 28 0.90 2.55 -8.30
C GLN A 28 0.37 2.33 -6.88
N ILE A 29 1.00 2.93 -5.88
CA ILE A 29 0.57 2.86 -4.49
C ILE A 29 -0.80 3.53 -4.31
N ASP A 30 -1.03 4.69 -4.93
CA ASP A 30 -2.31 5.38 -4.87
C ASP A 30 -3.44 4.55 -5.47
N VAL A 31 -3.21 3.91 -6.62
CA VAL A 31 -4.19 3.00 -7.22
C VAL A 31 -4.48 1.82 -6.29
N MET A 32 -3.46 1.21 -5.73
CA MET A 32 -3.60 0.08 -4.82
C MET A 32 -4.40 0.45 -3.57
N GLY A 33 -4.08 1.57 -2.94
CA GLY A 33 -4.79 2.04 -1.75
C GLY A 33 -6.24 2.38 -2.03
N ASN A 34 -6.53 3.03 -3.14
CA ASN A 34 -7.90 3.33 -3.55
C ASN A 34 -8.68 2.06 -3.88
N ASP A 35 -8.06 1.05 -4.47
CA ASP A 35 -8.70 -0.24 -4.72
C ASP A 35 -9.11 -0.92 -3.41
N PHE A 36 -8.28 -0.85 -2.37
CA PHE A 36 -8.64 -1.34 -1.03
C PHE A 36 -9.87 -0.63 -0.49
N ILE A 37 -9.87 0.69 -0.52
CA ILE A 37 -10.98 1.49 0.03
C ILE A 37 -12.25 1.25 -0.76
N ASP A 38 -12.19 1.18 -2.08
CA ASP A 38 -13.35 0.90 -2.93
C ASP A 38 -13.94 -0.49 -2.65
N ALA A 39 -13.09 -1.49 -2.46
CA ALA A 39 -13.53 -2.84 -2.11
C ALA A 39 -14.19 -2.88 -0.73
N VAL A 40 -13.65 -2.16 0.24
CA VAL A 40 -14.23 -2.02 1.59
C VAL A 40 -15.63 -1.43 1.51
N GLU A 41 -15.80 -0.32 0.81
CA GLU A 41 -17.09 0.32 0.65
C GLU A 41 -18.09 -0.60 -0.06
N LYS A 42 -17.66 -1.26 -1.11
CA LYS A 42 -18.51 -2.15 -1.90
C LYS A 42 -19.06 -3.29 -1.05
N VAL A 43 -18.22 -4.03 -0.33
CA VAL A 43 -18.69 -5.16 0.49
C VAL A 43 -19.54 -4.68 1.66
N TYR A 44 -19.21 -3.54 2.25
CA TYR A 44 -19.97 -2.96 3.35
C TYR A 44 -21.41 -2.62 2.92
N TYR A 45 -21.58 -2.00 1.75
CA TYR A 45 -22.90 -1.62 1.24
C TYR A 45 -23.72 -2.83 0.76
N ILE A 46 -23.07 -3.89 0.28
CA ILE A 46 -23.78 -5.14 -0.06
C ILE A 46 -24.31 -5.81 1.20
N GLY A 47 -23.55 -5.79 2.29
CA GLY A 47 -23.99 -6.27 3.59
C GLY A 47 -23.15 -7.37 4.18
N GLU A 48 -23.54 -7.80 5.38
CA GLU A 48 -22.83 -8.84 6.14
C GLU A 48 -22.64 -10.12 5.35
N ASN A 49 -21.47 -10.71 5.48
CA ASN A 49 -21.00 -11.93 4.80
C ASN A 49 -20.69 -11.76 3.31
N SER A 50 -20.81 -10.56 2.74
CA SER A 50 -20.31 -10.32 1.40
C SER A 50 -18.80 -10.19 1.43
N TRP A 51 -18.15 -10.61 0.35
CA TRP A 51 -16.69 -10.53 0.25
C TRP A 51 -16.26 -10.33 -1.19
N GLU A 52 -15.08 -9.77 -1.34
CA GLU A 52 -14.41 -9.59 -2.63
C GLU A 52 -12.92 -9.89 -2.45
N THR A 53 -12.34 -10.56 -3.43
CA THR A 53 -10.89 -10.74 -3.49
C THR A 53 -10.32 -9.74 -4.48
N ILE A 54 -9.41 -8.90 -4.00
CA ILE A 54 -8.67 -7.97 -4.85
C ILE A 54 -7.28 -8.50 -5.11
N LYS A 55 -6.76 -8.22 -6.30
CA LYS A 55 -5.42 -8.57 -6.69
C LYS A 55 -4.58 -7.31 -6.66
N ILE A 56 -3.48 -7.36 -5.93
CA ILE A 56 -2.54 -6.24 -5.86
C ILE A 56 -1.18 -6.68 -6.39
N ASP A 57 -0.51 -5.75 -7.05
CA ASP A 57 0.87 -5.92 -7.48
C ASP A 57 1.67 -4.75 -6.90
N ALA A 58 2.16 -4.95 -5.68
CA ALA A 58 2.84 -3.90 -4.95
C ALA A 58 4.25 -3.68 -5.50
N PRO A 59 4.67 -2.43 -5.72
CA PRO A 59 6.05 -2.13 -6.11
C PRO A 59 7.08 -2.69 -5.12
N GLU A 60 8.28 -2.96 -5.61
CA GLU A 60 9.37 -3.53 -4.78
C GLU A 60 9.75 -2.65 -3.60
N ASN A 61 9.51 -1.34 -3.68
CA ASN A 61 9.80 -0.40 -2.61
C ASN A 61 8.76 -0.38 -1.50
N VAL A 62 7.63 -1.06 -1.66
CA VAL A 62 6.63 -1.21 -0.59
C VAL A 62 7.16 -2.16 0.48
N LYS A 63 7.17 -1.71 1.74
CA LYS A 63 7.66 -2.51 2.87
C LYS A 63 6.53 -3.07 3.72
N TRP A 64 5.57 -2.25 4.10
CA TRP A 64 4.49 -2.65 5.00
C TRP A 64 3.15 -2.08 4.54
N ILE A 65 2.09 -2.85 4.76
CA ILE A 65 0.71 -2.42 4.59
C ILE A 65 -0.01 -2.77 5.89
N TYR A 66 -0.56 -1.76 6.57
CA TYR A 66 -1.21 -1.96 7.85
C TYR A 66 -2.34 -0.95 8.06
N ILE A 67 -3.14 -1.21 9.10
CA ILE A 67 -4.28 -0.39 9.47
C ILE A 67 -4.02 0.24 10.83
N LEU A 68 -4.33 1.52 10.96
CA LEU A 68 -4.27 2.28 12.20
C LEU A 68 -5.66 2.75 12.59
N ASN A 69 -5.99 2.64 13.88
CA ASN A 69 -7.23 3.16 14.47
C ASN A 69 -8.50 2.71 13.75
N ASN A 70 -8.46 1.57 13.07
CA ASN A 70 -9.56 0.98 12.31
C ASN A 70 -10.11 1.88 11.19
N SER A 71 -9.42 2.96 10.85
CA SER A 71 -9.89 3.92 9.84
C SER A 71 -8.84 4.34 8.82
N GLU A 72 -7.58 4.01 9.04
CA GLU A 72 -6.49 4.43 8.17
C GLU A 72 -5.75 3.21 7.61
N LEU A 73 -5.72 3.11 6.29
CA LEU A 73 -4.86 2.16 5.59
C LEU A 73 -3.54 2.86 5.27
N VAL A 74 -2.43 2.33 5.80
CA VAL A 74 -1.12 2.93 5.63
C VAL A 74 -0.24 1.99 4.82
N ILE A 75 0.39 2.53 3.78
CA ILE A 75 1.36 1.82 2.95
C ILE A 75 2.72 2.49 3.16
N GLU A 76 3.62 1.80 3.84
CA GLU A 76 5.00 2.25 4.01
C GLU A 76 5.86 1.81 2.85
N TYR A 77 6.63 2.72 2.29
CA TYR A 77 7.50 2.44 1.16
C TYR A 77 8.78 3.26 1.22
N ASP A 78 9.81 2.78 0.54
CA ASP A 78 11.08 3.49 0.42
C ASP A 78 11.06 4.37 -0.82
N SER A 79 11.40 5.65 -0.65
CA SER A 79 11.60 6.61 -1.74
C SER A 79 13.07 7.05 -1.75
N HIS A 80 13.45 7.85 -2.76
CA HIS A 80 14.84 8.36 -2.84
C HIS A 80 15.19 9.31 -1.68
N VAL A 81 14.19 9.83 -0.96
CA VAL A 81 14.39 10.69 0.22
C VAL A 81 14.26 9.93 1.54
N GLY A 82 14.05 8.62 1.52
CA GLY A 82 13.94 7.77 2.70
C GLY A 82 12.60 7.07 2.81
N ARG A 83 12.24 6.62 4.02
CA ARG A 83 10.98 5.94 4.28
C ARG A 83 9.82 6.92 4.22
N SER A 84 8.81 6.59 3.44
CA SER A 84 7.61 7.40 3.24
C SER A 84 6.35 6.58 3.51
N GLU A 85 5.23 7.27 3.74
CA GLU A 85 3.95 6.64 4.00
C GLU A 85 2.88 7.23 3.09
N ALA A 86 2.02 6.35 2.55
CA ALA A 86 0.80 6.74 1.88
C ALA A 86 -0.38 6.35 2.77
N VAL A 87 -1.24 7.29 3.12
CA VAL A 87 -2.35 7.07 4.04
C VAL A 87 -3.67 7.25 3.29
N PHE A 88 -4.56 6.27 3.45
CA PHE A 88 -5.89 6.26 2.84
C PHE A 88 -6.93 6.13 3.96
N PHE A 89 -7.89 7.05 3.99
CA PHE A 89 -8.89 7.09 5.04
C PHE A 89 -10.15 6.33 4.63
N SER A 90 -10.72 5.58 5.58
CA SER A 90 -11.98 4.88 5.41
C SER A 90 -12.99 5.40 6.39
N ASP A 91 -14.20 5.74 5.91
CA ASP A 91 -15.34 6.07 6.77
C ASP A 91 -15.94 4.82 7.42
N ILE A 92 -15.59 3.66 6.92
CA ILE A 92 -16.04 2.36 7.42
C ILE A 92 -14.92 1.78 8.28
N ASN A 93 -15.27 1.21 9.42
CA ASN A 93 -14.29 0.56 10.29
C ASN A 93 -13.69 -0.66 9.58
N ILE A 94 -12.37 -0.72 9.53
CA ILE A 94 -11.61 -1.81 8.92
C ILE A 94 -10.68 -2.43 9.95
N THR A 95 -10.45 -3.73 9.83
CA THR A 95 -9.58 -4.47 10.73
C THR A 95 -8.88 -5.61 10.01
N THR A 96 -7.84 -6.12 10.61
CA THR A 96 -7.13 -7.32 10.16
C THR A 96 -6.91 -8.27 11.33
N PRO A 97 -6.69 -9.58 11.10
CA PRO A 97 -6.44 -10.51 12.19
C PRO A 97 -5.02 -10.46 12.77
N TYR A 98 -4.11 -9.67 12.20
CA TYR A 98 -2.69 -9.71 12.56
C TYR A 98 -2.26 -8.43 13.26
N LEU A 99 -2.54 -8.32 14.55
CA LEU A 99 -2.12 -7.19 15.38
C LEU A 99 -0.71 -7.40 15.92
N MET A 100 0.18 -6.44 15.69
CA MET A 100 1.54 -6.44 16.24
C MET A 100 2.00 -5.01 16.51
N SER A 101 2.47 -4.75 17.73
CA SER A 101 2.99 -3.44 18.15
C SER A 101 2.04 -2.27 17.90
N GLY A 102 0.72 -2.52 18.07
CA GLY A 102 -0.31 -1.49 17.88
C GLY A 102 -0.73 -1.26 16.42
N LYS A 103 -0.19 -2.04 15.48
CA LYS A 103 -0.53 -1.98 14.05
C LYS A 103 -1.19 -3.27 13.62
N GLU A 104 -2.23 -3.16 12.80
CA GLU A 104 -2.92 -4.31 12.24
C GLU A 104 -2.43 -4.54 10.80
N TYR A 105 -1.57 -5.54 10.62
CA TYR A 105 -1.00 -5.86 9.30
C TYR A 105 -1.97 -6.72 8.49
N ILE A 106 -1.96 -6.57 7.17
CA ILE A 106 -2.85 -7.33 6.29
C ILE A 106 -2.46 -8.81 6.15
N SER A 107 -1.25 -9.17 6.57
CA SER A 107 -0.75 -10.54 6.55
C SER A 107 0.06 -10.83 7.80
N ASP A 108 0.30 -12.12 8.06
CA ASP A 108 1.08 -12.55 9.22
C ASP A 108 2.57 -12.32 8.98
N ILE A 109 3.09 -11.22 9.51
CA ILE A 109 4.49 -10.83 9.35
C ILE A 109 5.47 -11.71 10.13
N THR A 110 4.99 -12.57 11.02
CA THR A 110 5.86 -13.53 11.72
C THR A 110 6.29 -14.69 10.82
N VAL A 111 5.53 -14.95 9.77
CA VAL A 111 5.77 -16.04 8.82
C VAL A 111 6.43 -15.53 7.54
N GLU A 112 6.21 -14.29 7.19
CA GLU A 112 6.71 -13.67 5.96
C GLU A 112 7.96 -12.85 6.20
N ASN A 113 8.85 -12.87 5.21
CA ASN A 113 9.95 -11.94 5.16
C ASN A 113 9.43 -10.52 4.91
N GLU A 114 9.81 -9.64 5.68
CA GLU A 114 9.91 -8.18 5.75
C GLU A 114 9.29 -7.30 4.63
N THR A 115 8.41 -7.79 3.76
CA THR A 115 7.89 -6.93 2.69
C THR A 115 6.53 -7.41 2.18
N HIS A 116 5.67 -6.45 1.84
CA HIS A 116 4.41 -6.69 1.15
C HIS A 116 4.54 -6.50 -0.38
N ALA A 117 5.76 -6.44 -0.91
CA ALA A 117 5.99 -6.27 -2.34
C ALA A 117 5.57 -7.50 -3.14
N GLY A 118 5.24 -7.30 -4.42
CA GLY A 118 4.90 -8.35 -5.36
C GLY A 118 3.40 -8.58 -5.52
N TYR A 119 3.08 -9.62 -6.28
CA TYR A 119 1.69 -9.98 -6.57
C TYR A 119 1.06 -10.70 -5.38
N ARG A 120 -0.09 -10.21 -4.93
CA ARG A 120 -0.80 -10.76 -3.79
C ARG A 120 -2.30 -10.69 -3.99
N GLN A 121 -3.02 -11.59 -3.33
CA GLN A 121 -4.48 -11.57 -3.28
C GLN A 121 -4.91 -11.21 -1.87
N VAL A 122 -5.88 -10.32 -1.77
CA VAL A 122 -6.41 -9.85 -0.48
C VAL A 122 -7.91 -10.03 -0.48
N LYS A 123 -8.42 -10.73 0.54
CA LYS A 123 -9.85 -10.91 0.74
C LYS A 123 -10.40 -9.84 1.66
N VAL A 124 -11.43 -9.16 1.19
CA VAL A 124 -12.15 -8.12 1.91
C VAL A 124 -13.54 -8.62 2.21
N THR A 125 -13.90 -8.75 3.49
CA THR A 125 -15.15 -9.37 3.92
C THR A 125 -15.93 -8.41 4.82
N SER A 126 -17.21 -8.21 4.56
CA SER A 126 -18.08 -7.46 5.45
C SER A 126 -18.50 -8.33 6.64
N MET A 127 -18.25 -7.83 7.84
CA MET A 127 -18.67 -8.45 9.08
C MET A 127 -19.91 -7.77 9.69
N GLY A 128 -20.57 -6.91 8.90
CA GLY A 128 -21.72 -6.15 9.32
C GLY A 128 -21.35 -4.75 9.80
N ASN A 129 -20.72 -4.64 10.96
CA ASN A 129 -20.34 -3.36 11.55
C ASN A 129 -18.97 -2.87 11.08
N TYR A 130 -18.15 -3.78 10.55
CA TYR A 130 -16.79 -3.49 10.10
C TYR A 130 -16.43 -4.41 8.93
N VAL A 131 -15.31 -4.13 8.32
CA VAL A 131 -14.78 -4.92 7.19
C VAL A 131 -13.45 -5.54 7.60
N LEU A 132 -13.32 -6.85 7.38
CA LEU A 132 -12.10 -7.60 7.65
C LEU A 132 -11.26 -7.70 6.37
N ILE A 133 -10.02 -7.30 6.46
CA ILE A 133 -9.04 -7.40 5.36
C ILE A 133 -8.02 -8.47 5.72
N ASN A 134 -7.83 -9.44 4.85
CA ASN A 134 -6.91 -10.54 5.07
C ASN A 134 -6.27 -10.97 3.76
N GLU A 135 -4.95 -11.03 3.74
CA GLU A 135 -4.22 -11.56 2.59
C GLU A 135 -4.46 -13.06 2.47
N THR A 136 -4.83 -13.48 1.27
CA THR A 136 -4.97 -14.90 0.93
C THR A 136 -3.90 -15.27 -0.08
N ARG A 137 -3.20 -16.35 0.16
CA ARG A 137 -2.18 -16.86 -0.77
C ARG A 137 -2.73 -17.96 -1.66
#